data_ef387c7964c9b85cb59dc807e9afa6e4
#
_entry.id   ef387c7964c9b85cb59dc807e9afa6e4
#
_cell.length_a   1.000
_cell.length_b   1.000
_cell.length_c   1.000
_cell.angle_alpha   90.00
_cell.angle_beta   90.00
_cell.angle_gamma   90.00
#
_symmetry.space_group_name_H-M   'P 1'
#
loop_
_entity.id
_entity.type
_entity.pdbx_description
1 polymer ?
#
loop_
_entity_poly.entity_id
_entity_poly.type
_entity_poly.pdbx_seq_one_letter_code
_entity_poly.pdbx_strand_id
1 'polypeptide(L)'
;MNNVTKVMSVSIITNTFLSLIKIIIGFICKSSALLADGVHSFSDLLTDFFAIIGNIMAKKPADEKHPYGHGKIEYLTSIGISMVIIILGLTIINNSMHSKVVMSSLIVSIVSLITITLKYLLSEYIIRKGKKLENNILIASGKESRADVISSLVVFISAILSVFSKYIEVFKYSDKIAGIIVGILIIRTGFLILKENISIILGEQEIKGETLNKIRKIILNN
;
A
#
# COMPACT_ATOMS: atom_id res chain seq x y z
N MET A 1 17.18 6.30 20.76
CA MET A 1 16.34 6.21 19.54
C MET A 1 15.97 7.62 19.09
N ASN A 2 16.29 7.97 17.86
CA ASN A 2 15.95 9.29 17.31
C ASN A 2 14.40 9.45 17.26
N ASN A 3 13.87 10.66 17.45
CA ASN A 3 12.42 10.90 17.48
C ASN A 3 11.72 10.42 16.21
N VAL A 4 12.38 10.51 15.06
CA VAL A 4 11.89 9.99 13.77
C VAL A 4 11.70 8.48 13.83
N THR A 5 12.72 7.74 14.32
CA THR A 5 12.66 6.26 14.45
C THR A 5 11.51 5.82 15.37
N LYS A 6 11.26 6.56 16.46
CA LYS A 6 10.12 6.26 17.35
C LYS A 6 8.78 6.37 16.63
N VAL A 7 8.58 7.45 15.85
CA VAL A 7 7.34 7.66 15.11
C VAL A 7 7.16 6.57 14.06
N MET A 8 8.20 6.20 13.32
CA MET A 8 8.16 5.12 12.33
C MET A 8 7.85 3.76 12.98
N SER A 9 8.48 3.44 14.11
CA SER A 9 8.20 2.19 14.82
C SER A 9 6.74 2.10 15.29
N VAL A 10 6.19 3.19 15.83
CA VAL A 10 4.76 3.26 16.21
C VAL A 10 3.88 3.03 14.99
N SER A 11 4.20 3.66 13.85
CA SER A 11 3.46 3.46 12.60
C SER A 11 3.46 2.02 12.14
N ILE A 12 4.62 1.39 12.06
CA ILE A 12 4.78 -0.01 11.60
C ILE A 12 4.01 -0.97 12.54
N ILE A 13 4.20 -0.84 13.85
CA ILE A 13 3.55 -1.73 14.82
C ILE A 13 2.02 -1.59 14.73
N THR A 14 1.52 -0.35 14.67
CA THR A 14 0.07 -0.10 14.61
C THR A 14 -0.51 -0.60 13.29
N ASN A 15 0.12 -0.32 12.15
CA ASN A 15 -0.35 -0.80 10.84
C ASN A 15 -0.31 -2.33 10.74
N THR A 16 0.73 -2.98 11.29
CA THR A 16 0.81 -4.45 11.37
C THR A 16 -0.36 -5.01 12.19
N PHE A 17 -0.63 -4.45 13.35
CA PHE A 17 -1.73 -4.88 14.21
C PHE A 17 -3.09 -4.69 13.53
N LEU A 18 -3.32 -3.54 12.90
CA LEU A 18 -4.58 -3.26 12.19
C LEU A 18 -4.78 -4.17 10.98
N SER A 19 -3.73 -4.45 10.20
CA SER A 19 -3.82 -5.35 9.04
C SER A 19 -4.13 -6.78 9.48
N LEU A 20 -3.48 -7.28 10.52
CA LEU A 20 -3.74 -8.62 11.06
C LEU A 20 -5.17 -8.77 11.57
N ILE A 21 -5.69 -7.78 12.31
CA ILE A 21 -7.09 -7.79 12.77
C ILE A 21 -8.04 -7.86 11.58
N LYS A 22 -7.84 -7.05 10.53
CA LYS A 22 -8.67 -7.06 9.32
C LYS A 22 -8.64 -8.42 8.63
N ILE A 23 -7.46 -9.03 8.48
CA ILE A 23 -7.30 -10.34 7.85
C ILE A 23 -8.03 -11.41 8.67
N ILE A 24 -7.77 -11.48 9.97
CA ILE A 24 -8.36 -12.50 10.85
C ILE A 24 -9.88 -12.38 10.88
N ILE A 25 -10.40 -11.19 11.13
CA ILE A 25 -11.85 -10.97 11.20
C ILE A 25 -12.50 -11.13 9.82
N GLY A 26 -11.86 -10.66 8.74
CA GLY A 26 -12.31 -10.87 7.36
C GLY A 26 -12.43 -12.36 7.02
N PHE A 27 -11.46 -13.16 7.44
CA PHE A 27 -11.47 -14.62 7.24
C PHE A 27 -12.57 -15.31 8.08
N ILE A 28 -12.68 -15.00 9.36
CA ILE A 28 -13.68 -15.59 10.28
C ILE A 28 -15.10 -15.22 9.83
N CYS A 29 -15.35 -13.95 9.50
CA CYS A 29 -16.65 -13.46 9.06
C CYS A 29 -16.94 -13.74 7.58
N LYS A 30 -16.00 -14.34 6.82
CA LYS A 30 -16.10 -14.60 5.38
C LYS A 30 -16.41 -13.33 4.57
N SER A 31 -15.92 -12.16 5.01
CA SER A 31 -16.03 -10.90 4.31
C SER A 31 -14.88 -10.74 3.33
N SER A 32 -15.19 -10.80 2.04
CA SER A 32 -14.21 -10.61 0.97
C SER A 32 -13.62 -9.21 0.98
N ALA A 33 -14.44 -8.21 1.29
CA ALA A 33 -14.02 -6.81 1.33
C ALA A 33 -13.04 -6.54 2.49
N LEU A 34 -13.36 -7.00 3.72
CA LEU A 34 -12.49 -6.77 4.88
C LEU A 34 -11.17 -7.56 4.75
N LEU A 35 -11.24 -8.79 4.21
CA LEU A 35 -10.05 -9.58 3.91
C LEU A 35 -9.16 -8.86 2.89
N ALA A 36 -9.75 -8.34 1.81
CA ALA A 36 -9.05 -7.59 0.78
C ALA A 36 -8.34 -6.35 1.35
N ASP A 37 -9.02 -5.57 2.18
CA ASP A 37 -8.47 -4.36 2.82
C ASP A 37 -7.35 -4.71 3.83
N GLY A 38 -7.48 -5.84 4.53
CA GLY A 38 -6.42 -6.36 5.40
C GLY A 38 -5.18 -6.78 4.61
N VAL A 39 -5.35 -7.51 3.51
CA VAL A 39 -4.25 -7.93 2.62
C VAL A 39 -3.61 -6.71 1.94
N HIS A 40 -4.38 -5.71 1.52
CA HIS A 40 -3.85 -4.45 1.00
C HIS A 40 -2.92 -3.78 2.00
N SER A 41 -3.43 -3.51 3.22
CA SER A 41 -2.61 -2.90 4.28
C SER A 41 -1.37 -3.73 4.65
N PHE A 42 -1.45 -5.04 4.54
CA PHE A 42 -0.30 -5.93 4.76
C PHE A 42 0.71 -5.89 3.61
N SER A 43 0.23 -5.77 2.37
CA SER A 43 1.08 -5.63 1.18
C SER A 43 1.94 -4.37 1.23
N ASP A 44 1.38 -3.26 1.74
CA ASP A 44 2.12 -2.00 1.93
C ASP A 44 3.27 -2.19 2.92
N LEU A 45 3.00 -2.89 4.05
CA LEU A 45 4.05 -3.24 5.02
C LEU A 45 5.15 -4.14 4.43
N LEU A 46 4.77 -5.10 3.58
CA LEU A 46 5.75 -5.94 2.88
C LEU A 46 6.60 -5.11 1.93
N THR A 47 6.00 -4.17 1.20
CA THR A 47 6.72 -3.26 0.30
C THR A 47 7.76 -2.45 1.07
N ASP A 48 7.38 -1.84 2.19
CA ASP A 48 8.30 -1.10 3.05
C ASP A 48 9.44 -1.97 3.57
N PHE A 49 9.12 -3.18 4.02
CA PHE A 49 10.11 -4.13 4.54
C PHE A 49 11.13 -4.54 3.47
N PHE A 50 10.66 -4.91 2.29
CA PHE A 50 11.55 -5.29 1.19
C PHE A 50 12.33 -4.11 0.60
N ALA A 51 11.77 -2.90 0.60
CA ALA A 51 12.49 -1.68 0.24
C ALA A 51 13.68 -1.44 1.18
N ILE A 52 13.49 -1.65 2.49
CA ILE A 52 14.59 -1.55 3.46
C ILE A 52 15.67 -2.61 3.18
N ILE A 53 15.30 -3.86 2.93
CA ILE A 53 16.25 -4.93 2.61
C ILE A 53 17.00 -4.61 1.30
N GLY A 54 16.26 -4.22 0.26
CA GLY A 54 16.84 -3.83 -1.03
C GLY A 54 17.87 -2.71 -0.88
N ASN A 55 17.54 -1.67 -0.12
CA ASN A 55 18.43 -0.54 0.15
C ASN A 55 19.69 -0.97 0.93
N ILE A 56 19.57 -1.87 1.90
CA ILE A 56 20.74 -2.41 2.62
C ILE A 56 21.64 -3.19 1.67
N MET A 57 21.07 -4.02 0.79
CA MET A 57 21.84 -4.81 -0.17
C MET A 57 22.47 -3.93 -1.26
N ALA A 58 21.77 -2.89 -1.69
CA ALA A 58 22.26 -1.93 -2.69
C ALA A 58 23.50 -1.14 -2.24
N LYS A 59 23.69 -0.96 -0.93
CA LYS A 59 24.86 -0.27 -0.36
C LYS A 59 26.16 -1.08 -0.39
N LYS A 60 26.13 -2.34 -0.80
CA LYS A 60 27.35 -3.13 -0.94
C LYS A 60 28.24 -2.53 -2.04
N PRO A 61 29.56 -2.37 -1.78
CA PRO A 61 30.48 -1.82 -2.74
C PRO A 61 30.62 -2.74 -3.99
N ALA A 62 31.25 -2.19 -5.02
CA ALA A 62 31.61 -2.97 -6.19
C ALA A 62 32.53 -4.15 -5.83
N ASP A 63 32.33 -5.28 -6.49
CA ASP A 63 33.14 -6.50 -6.41
C ASP A 63 33.57 -6.96 -7.81
N GLU A 64 34.34 -8.02 -7.90
CA GLU A 64 34.82 -8.56 -9.19
C GLU A 64 33.68 -8.97 -10.13
N LYS A 65 32.53 -9.41 -9.60
CA LYS A 65 31.35 -9.81 -10.39
C LYS A 65 30.45 -8.63 -10.73
N HIS A 66 30.45 -7.60 -9.89
CA HIS A 66 29.59 -6.41 -10.03
C HIS A 66 30.45 -5.13 -10.02
N PRO A 67 31.19 -4.81 -11.11
CA PRO A 67 32.11 -3.67 -11.18
C PRO A 67 31.44 -2.32 -10.95
N TYR A 68 30.13 -2.21 -11.24
CA TYR A 68 29.31 -0.99 -11.04
C TYR A 68 28.62 -0.94 -9.68
N GLY A 69 28.92 -1.90 -8.77
CA GLY A 69 28.25 -2.01 -7.48
C GLY A 69 26.88 -2.69 -7.53
N HIS A 70 26.21 -2.71 -6.39
CA HIS A 70 24.98 -3.48 -6.19
C HIS A 70 23.70 -2.59 -6.19
N GLY A 71 23.79 -1.32 -6.60
CA GLY A 71 22.68 -0.35 -6.51
C GLY A 71 21.38 -0.80 -7.19
N LYS A 72 21.46 -1.60 -8.27
CA LYS A 72 20.28 -2.11 -8.99
C LYS A 72 19.48 -3.15 -8.21
N ILE A 73 20.02 -3.73 -7.13
CA ILE A 73 19.32 -4.73 -6.30
C ILE A 73 18.05 -4.14 -5.68
N GLU A 74 18.07 -2.88 -5.28
CA GLU A 74 16.89 -2.18 -4.73
C GLU A 74 15.70 -2.23 -5.70
N TYR A 75 15.94 -1.90 -6.97
CA TYR A 75 14.91 -1.90 -8.00
C TYR A 75 14.44 -3.32 -8.35
N LEU A 76 15.35 -4.30 -8.41
CA LEU A 76 14.99 -5.70 -8.65
C LEU A 76 14.13 -6.27 -7.52
N THR A 77 14.45 -5.92 -6.28
CA THR A 77 13.64 -6.33 -5.12
C THR A 77 12.25 -5.72 -5.18
N SER A 78 12.15 -4.44 -5.54
CA SER A 78 10.88 -3.73 -5.71
C SER A 78 10.04 -4.32 -6.85
N ILE A 79 10.65 -4.74 -7.96
CA ILE A 79 9.97 -5.45 -9.05
C ILE A 79 9.44 -6.80 -8.56
N GLY A 80 10.24 -7.56 -7.83
CA GLY A 80 9.82 -8.85 -7.29
C GLY A 80 8.60 -8.74 -6.39
N ILE A 81 8.61 -7.78 -5.44
CA ILE A 81 7.46 -7.58 -4.54
C ILE A 81 6.23 -7.06 -5.28
N SER A 82 6.39 -6.19 -6.27
CA SER A 82 5.28 -5.67 -7.07
C SER A 82 4.54 -6.78 -7.84
N MET A 83 5.27 -7.78 -8.36
CA MET A 83 4.66 -8.96 -8.97
C MET A 83 3.84 -9.77 -7.97
N VAL A 84 4.34 -9.96 -6.74
CA VAL A 84 3.60 -10.65 -5.67
C VAL A 84 2.32 -9.88 -5.34
N ILE A 85 2.38 -8.55 -5.22
CA ILE A 85 1.21 -7.70 -4.95
C ILE A 85 0.15 -7.84 -6.06
N ILE A 86 0.56 -7.85 -7.34
CA ILE A 86 -0.36 -8.05 -8.46
C ILE A 86 -1.04 -9.42 -8.36
N ILE A 87 -0.29 -10.48 -8.07
CA ILE A 87 -0.84 -11.84 -7.90
C ILE A 87 -1.83 -11.89 -6.74
N LEU A 88 -1.52 -11.24 -5.62
CA LEU A 88 -2.44 -11.13 -4.48
C LEU A 88 -3.73 -10.41 -4.87
N GLY A 89 -3.65 -9.29 -5.59
CA GLY A 89 -4.81 -8.57 -6.07
C GLY A 89 -5.69 -9.41 -7.00
N LEU A 90 -5.09 -10.15 -7.95
CA LEU A 90 -5.80 -11.07 -8.84
C LEU A 90 -6.49 -12.19 -8.03
N THR A 91 -5.80 -12.75 -7.04
CA THR A 91 -6.35 -13.80 -6.17
C THR A 91 -7.56 -13.28 -5.38
N ILE A 92 -7.49 -12.05 -4.86
CA ILE A 92 -8.59 -11.42 -4.14
C ILE A 92 -9.80 -11.21 -5.06
N ILE A 93 -9.60 -10.72 -6.27
CA ILE A 93 -10.68 -10.55 -7.25
C ILE A 93 -11.33 -11.89 -7.55
N ASN A 94 -10.53 -12.91 -7.88
CA ASN A 94 -11.03 -14.25 -8.16
C ASN A 94 -11.83 -14.81 -6.98
N ASN A 95 -11.30 -14.71 -5.76
CA ASN A 95 -11.99 -15.16 -4.56
C ASN A 95 -13.29 -14.37 -4.31
N SER A 96 -13.29 -13.05 -4.52
CA SER A 96 -14.49 -12.23 -4.36
C SER A 96 -15.57 -12.59 -5.38
N MET A 97 -15.20 -12.92 -6.61
CA MET A 97 -16.15 -13.36 -7.64
C MET A 97 -16.79 -14.70 -7.32
N HIS A 98 -16.00 -15.68 -6.84
CA HIS A 98 -16.44 -17.05 -6.60
C HIS A 98 -16.93 -17.33 -5.16
N SER A 99 -16.70 -16.37 -4.22
CA SER A 99 -17.19 -16.52 -2.85
C SER A 99 -18.71 -16.66 -2.81
N LYS A 100 -19.21 -17.45 -1.85
CA LYS A 100 -20.65 -17.47 -1.57
C LYS A 100 -21.08 -16.09 -1.08
N VAL A 101 -22.28 -15.68 -1.45
CA VAL A 101 -22.88 -14.46 -0.91
C VAL A 101 -23.16 -14.68 0.58
N VAL A 102 -22.43 -14.00 1.42
CA VAL A 102 -22.59 -14.04 2.87
C VAL A 102 -23.02 -12.65 3.33
N MET A 103 -24.04 -12.59 4.20
CA MET A 103 -24.39 -11.34 4.86
C MET A 103 -23.24 -10.93 5.77
N SER A 104 -22.67 -9.78 5.55
CA SER A 104 -21.63 -9.25 6.44
C SER A 104 -22.19 -9.12 7.85
N SER A 105 -21.45 -9.63 8.83
CA SER A 105 -21.80 -9.50 10.24
C SER A 105 -21.64 -8.04 10.67
N LEU A 106 -22.47 -7.59 11.63
CA LEU A 106 -22.27 -6.32 12.33
C LEU A 106 -20.85 -6.16 12.87
N ILE A 107 -20.19 -7.28 13.20
CA ILE A 107 -18.78 -7.31 13.63
C ILE A 107 -17.88 -6.70 12.55
N VAL A 108 -18.10 -6.99 11.27
CA VAL A 108 -17.32 -6.44 10.15
C VAL A 108 -17.43 -4.92 10.11
N SER A 109 -18.65 -4.38 10.26
CA SER A 109 -18.89 -2.92 10.27
C SER A 109 -18.21 -2.25 11.48
N ILE A 110 -18.31 -2.85 12.66
CA ILE A 110 -17.68 -2.32 13.88
C ILE A 110 -16.16 -2.35 13.75
N VAL A 111 -15.58 -3.46 13.31
CA VAL A 111 -14.14 -3.59 13.13
C VAL A 111 -13.63 -2.62 12.07
N SER A 112 -14.32 -2.49 10.94
CA SER A 112 -13.96 -1.51 9.90
C SER A 112 -13.99 -0.08 10.44
N LEU A 113 -15.00 0.31 11.21
CA LEU A 113 -15.08 1.64 11.81
C LEU A 113 -13.92 1.90 12.78
N ILE A 114 -13.62 0.94 13.66
CA ILE A 114 -12.51 1.05 14.61
C ILE A 114 -11.17 1.18 13.86
N THR A 115 -10.92 0.33 12.87
CA THR A 115 -9.67 0.34 12.13
C THR A 115 -9.49 1.61 11.29
N ILE A 116 -10.55 2.14 10.67
CA ILE A 116 -10.54 3.43 9.97
C ILE A 116 -10.19 4.56 10.93
N THR A 117 -10.86 4.61 12.09
CA THR A 117 -10.64 5.66 13.08
C THR A 117 -9.21 5.65 13.59
N LEU A 118 -8.71 4.47 13.97
CA LEU A 118 -7.33 4.32 14.44
C LEU A 118 -6.31 4.68 13.35
N LYS A 119 -6.54 4.26 12.11
CA LYS A 119 -5.66 4.58 10.98
C LYS A 119 -5.66 6.07 10.67
N TYR A 120 -6.81 6.74 10.73
CA TYR A 120 -6.92 8.19 10.57
C TYR A 120 -6.16 8.93 11.68
N LEU A 121 -6.35 8.56 12.95
CA LEU A 121 -5.63 9.15 14.08
C LEU A 121 -4.11 8.94 13.97
N LEU A 122 -3.69 7.75 13.55
CA LEU A 122 -2.29 7.43 13.30
C LEU A 122 -1.71 8.32 12.19
N SER A 123 -2.41 8.47 11.07
CA SER A 123 -1.96 9.31 9.94
C SER A 123 -1.77 10.75 10.37
N GLU A 124 -2.72 11.30 11.14
CA GLU A 124 -2.65 12.66 11.67
C GLU A 124 -1.49 12.84 12.66
N TYR A 125 -1.27 11.85 13.53
CA TYR A 125 -0.11 11.82 14.44
C TYR A 125 1.21 11.87 13.67
N ILE A 126 1.36 11.03 12.63
CA ILE A 126 2.59 10.97 11.81
C ILE A 126 2.80 12.30 11.09
N ILE A 127 1.76 12.87 10.46
CA ILE A 127 1.85 14.16 9.74
C ILE A 127 2.27 15.29 10.69
N ARG A 128 1.63 15.38 11.87
CA ARG A 128 1.95 16.43 12.87
C ARG A 128 3.38 16.28 13.38
N LYS A 129 3.82 15.07 13.67
CA LYS A 129 5.20 14.81 14.09
C LYS A 129 6.20 15.06 12.96
N GLY A 130 5.87 14.70 11.73
CA GLY A 130 6.69 14.98 10.55
C GLY A 130 6.89 16.49 10.34
N LYS A 131 5.83 17.29 10.46
CA LYS A 131 5.91 18.76 10.40
C LYS A 131 6.77 19.33 11.53
N LYS A 132 6.60 18.84 12.78
CA LYS A 132 7.38 19.31 13.94
C LYS A 132 8.87 18.95 13.84
N LEU A 133 9.21 17.86 13.18
CA LEU A 133 10.58 17.37 12.99
C LEU A 133 11.17 17.78 11.64
N GLU A 134 10.45 18.60 10.86
CA GLU A 134 10.82 19.03 9.49
C GLU A 134 11.24 17.85 8.59
N ASN A 135 10.57 16.69 8.77
CA ASN A 135 10.91 15.47 8.07
C ASN A 135 9.87 15.14 7.00
N ASN A 136 10.24 15.37 5.75
CA ASN A 136 9.35 15.15 4.60
C ASN A 136 8.97 13.68 4.39
N ILE A 137 9.81 12.72 4.81
CA ILE A 137 9.53 11.29 4.71
C ILE A 137 8.35 10.94 5.62
N LEU A 138 8.35 11.42 6.87
CA LEU A 138 7.22 11.22 7.79
C LEU A 138 5.94 11.86 7.26
N ILE A 139 6.04 13.07 6.68
CA ILE A 139 4.87 13.74 6.11
C ILE A 139 4.29 12.95 4.94
N ALA A 140 5.16 12.42 4.06
CA ALA A 140 4.75 11.58 2.93
C ALA A 140 4.08 10.29 3.41
N SER A 141 4.72 9.53 4.33
CA SER A 141 4.17 8.31 4.91
C SER A 141 2.82 8.53 5.62
N GLY A 142 2.67 9.65 6.35
CA GLY A 142 1.39 10.00 6.95
C GLY A 142 0.30 10.32 5.92
N LYS A 143 0.62 10.96 4.80
CA LYS A 143 -0.32 11.22 3.70
C LYS A 143 -0.73 9.92 2.99
N GLU A 144 0.19 8.99 2.79
CA GLU A 144 -0.06 7.68 2.23
C GLU A 144 -1.02 6.88 3.14
N SER A 145 -0.70 6.79 4.44
CA SER A 145 -1.59 6.20 5.44
C SER A 145 -2.99 6.83 5.47
N ARG A 146 -3.11 8.12 5.14
CA ARG A 146 -4.39 8.81 5.01
C ARG A 146 -5.13 8.44 3.73
N ALA A 147 -4.43 8.18 2.63
CA ALA A 147 -5.03 7.69 1.39
C ALA A 147 -5.63 6.29 1.57
N ASP A 148 -4.99 5.43 2.37
CA ASP A 148 -5.49 4.09 2.67
C ASP A 148 -6.80 4.10 3.49
N VAL A 149 -7.07 5.17 4.24
CA VAL A 149 -8.37 5.35 4.92
C VAL A 149 -9.51 5.35 3.90
N ILE A 150 -9.28 5.86 2.68
CA ILE A 150 -10.30 5.90 1.62
C ILE A 150 -10.65 4.49 1.15
N SER A 151 -9.67 3.60 0.98
CA SER A 151 -9.93 2.20 0.62
C SER A 151 -10.72 1.47 1.71
N SER A 152 -10.32 1.66 2.97
CA SER A 152 -11.04 1.10 4.12
C SER A 152 -12.47 1.65 4.25
N LEU A 153 -12.72 2.90 3.83
CA LEU A 153 -14.06 3.49 3.81
C LEU A 153 -15.00 2.76 2.84
N VAL A 154 -14.51 2.32 1.67
CA VAL A 154 -15.27 1.50 0.72
C VAL A 154 -15.74 0.21 1.39
N VAL A 155 -14.85 -0.44 2.14
CA VAL A 155 -15.17 -1.68 2.89
C VAL A 155 -16.20 -1.42 3.99
N PHE A 156 -16.06 -0.34 4.74
CA PHE A 156 -17.02 0.05 5.77
C PHE A 156 -18.42 0.29 5.21
N ILE A 157 -18.51 1.06 4.11
CA ILE A 157 -19.78 1.32 3.43
C ILE A 157 -20.40 0.00 2.95
N SER A 158 -19.61 -0.88 2.34
CA SER A 158 -20.10 -2.17 1.88
C SER A 158 -20.63 -3.05 3.02
N ALA A 159 -19.93 -3.03 4.15
CA ALA A 159 -20.35 -3.77 5.35
C ALA A 159 -21.69 -3.26 5.88
N ILE A 160 -21.90 -1.94 5.93
CA ILE A 160 -23.19 -1.33 6.32
C ILE A 160 -24.28 -1.74 5.32
N LEU A 161 -24.05 -1.59 4.01
CA LEU A 161 -25.03 -1.97 2.99
C LEU A 161 -25.40 -3.45 3.11
N SER A 162 -24.42 -4.32 3.37
CA SER A 162 -24.66 -5.75 3.57
C SER A 162 -25.57 -6.06 4.78
N VAL A 163 -25.51 -5.26 5.86
CA VAL A 163 -26.42 -5.40 7.00
C VAL A 163 -27.86 -5.09 6.58
N PHE A 164 -28.05 -4.10 5.70
CA PHE A 164 -29.37 -3.74 5.16
C PHE A 164 -29.89 -4.69 4.07
N SER A 165 -29.15 -5.72 3.72
CA SER A 165 -29.54 -6.71 2.69
C SER A 165 -30.82 -7.47 3.04
N LYS A 166 -31.26 -7.48 4.32
CA LYS A 166 -32.57 -7.98 4.74
C LYS A 166 -33.73 -7.22 4.13
N TYR A 167 -33.54 -5.94 3.79
CA TYR A 167 -34.58 -5.07 3.23
C TYR A 167 -34.44 -4.93 1.72
N ILE A 168 -33.21 -4.95 1.20
CA ILE A 168 -32.91 -4.75 -0.22
C ILE A 168 -31.94 -5.84 -0.67
N GLU A 169 -32.45 -6.80 -1.47
CA GLU A 169 -31.67 -7.97 -1.88
C GLU A 169 -30.37 -7.66 -2.61
N VAL A 170 -30.30 -6.57 -3.39
CA VAL A 170 -29.11 -6.16 -4.12
C VAL A 170 -27.91 -5.91 -3.19
N PHE A 171 -28.16 -5.47 -1.96
CA PHE A 171 -27.08 -5.19 -1.00
C PHE A 171 -26.34 -6.43 -0.49
N LYS A 172 -26.85 -7.63 -0.74
CA LYS A 172 -26.12 -8.87 -0.44
C LYS A 172 -24.82 -9.03 -1.25
N TYR A 173 -24.71 -8.33 -2.39
CA TYR A 173 -23.51 -8.35 -3.24
C TYR A 173 -22.50 -7.26 -2.89
N SER A 174 -22.82 -6.33 -1.97
CA SER A 174 -21.96 -5.18 -1.65
C SER A 174 -20.56 -5.60 -1.20
N ASP A 175 -20.42 -6.64 -0.39
CA ASP A 175 -19.12 -7.15 0.07
C ASP A 175 -18.27 -7.69 -1.08
N LYS A 176 -18.88 -8.43 -2.02
CA LYS A 176 -18.18 -8.89 -3.23
C LYS A 176 -17.68 -7.74 -4.08
N ILE A 177 -18.54 -6.77 -4.34
CA ILE A 177 -18.21 -5.59 -5.14
C ILE A 177 -17.07 -4.81 -4.49
N ALA A 178 -17.13 -4.58 -3.18
CA ALA A 178 -16.07 -3.90 -2.46
C ALA A 178 -14.75 -4.71 -2.48
N GLY A 179 -14.80 -6.03 -2.34
CA GLY A 179 -13.63 -6.89 -2.46
C GLY A 179 -12.97 -6.79 -3.84
N ILE A 180 -13.76 -6.73 -4.91
CA ILE A 180 -13.27 -6.53 -6.29
C ILE A 180 -12.64 -5.13 -6.43
N ILE A 181 -13.29 -4.08 -5.93
CA ILE A 181 -12.76 -2.71 -5.99
C ILE A 181 -11.41 -2.63 -5.28
N VAL A 182 -11.30 -3.17 -4.06
CA VAL A 182 -10.04 -3.19 -3.32
C VAL A 182 -8.99 -4.03 -4.04
N GLY A 183 -9.36 -5.19 -4.61
CA GLY A 183 -8.46 -5.99 -5.42
C GLY A 183 -7.89 -5.24 -6.64
N ILE A 184 -8.72 -4.44 -7.31
CA ILE A 184 -8.28 -3.56 -8.42
C ILE A 184 -7.31 -2.49 -7.90
N LEU A 185 -7.55 -1.90 -6.73
CA LEU A 185 -6.63 -0.93 -6.13
C LEU A 185 -5.28 -1.56 -5.82
N ILE A 186 -5.26 -2.80 -5.29
CA ILE A 186 -4.02 -3.55 -5.03
C ILE A 186 -3.23 -3.79 -6.33
N ILE A 187 -3.90 -4.24 -7.39
CA ILE A 187 -3.26 -4.46 -8.71
C ILE A 187 -2.69 -3.14 -9.24
N ARG A 188 -3.45 -2.05 -9.14
CA ARG A 188 -3.00 -0.72 -9.56
C ARG A 188 -1.72 -0.30 -8.81
N THR A 189 -1.69 -0.47 -7.49
CA THR A 189 -0.50 -0.16 -6.68
C THR A 189 0.70 -1.00 -7.12
N GLY A 190 0.54 -2.32 -7.24
CA GLY A 190 1.61 -3.20 -7.73
C GLY A 190 2.10 -2.81 -9.14
N PHE A 191 1.18 -2.45 -10.04
CA PHE A 191 1.54 -2.03 -11.39
C PHE A 191 2.31 -0.69 -11.42
N LEU A 192 1.95 0.26 -10.56
CA LEU A 192 2.67 1.54 -10.46
C LEU A 192 4.10 1.33 -9.96
N ILE A 193 4.29 0.52 -8.90
CA ILE A 193 5.61 0.17 -8.37
C ILE A 193 6.43 -0.55 -9.46
N LEU A 194 5.84 -1.50 -10.17
CA LEU A 194 6.49 -2.24 -11.24
C LEU A 194 6.98 -1.31 -12.35
N LYS A 195 6.10 -0.44 -12.83
CA LYS A 195 6.39 0.50 -13.92
C LYS A 195 7.52 1.44 -13.54
N GLU A 196 7.46 2.05 -12.36
CA GLU A 196 8.46 2.99 -11.86
C GLU A 196 9.85 2.35 -11.79
N ASN A 197 9.95 1.17 -11.19
CA ASN A 197 11.23 0.49 -11.03
C ASN A 197 11.80 -0.04 -12.36
N ILE A 198 10.95 -0.48 -13.30
CA ILE A 198 11.40 -0.84 -14.65
C ILE A 198 11.93 0.39 -15.40
N SER A 199 11.22 1.53 -15.35
CA SER A 199 11.66 2.78 -15.96
C SER A 199 13.06 3.19 -15.48
N ILE A 200 13.31 3.10 -14.18
CA ILE A 200 14.62 3.45 -13.60
C ILE A 200 15.73 2.48 -14.09
N ILE A 201 15.45 1.17 -14.14
CA ILE A 201 16.43 0.18 -14.63
C ILE A 201 16.77 0.40 -16.09
N LEU A 202 15.77 0.79 -16.90
CA LEU A 202 15.93 1.09 -18.32
C LEU A 202 16.63 2.44 -18.57
N GLY A 203 16.85 3.25 -17.52
CA GLY A 203 17.50 4.55 -17.61
C GLY A 203 16.58 5.63 -18.21
N GLU A 204 15.27 5.52 -17.97
CA GLU A 204 14.32 6.54 -18.40
C GLU A 204 14.67 7.90 -17.79
N GLN A 205 14.66 8.92 -18.61
CA GLN A 205 15.15 10.24 -18.26
C GLN A 205 14.10 11.01 -17.45
N GLU A 206 14.36 11.27 -16.18
CA GLU A 206 13.48 12.07 -15.31
C GLU A 206 13.49 13.57 -15.63
N ILE A 207 14.52 14.05 -16.35
CA ILE A 207 14.69 15.47 -16.64
C ILE A 207 13.73 15.89 -17.76
N LYS A 208 12.82 16.80 -17.47
CA LYS A 208 11.93 17.39 -18.48
C LYS A 208 12.74 17.97 -19.63
N GLY A 209 12.28 17.77 -20.85
CA GLY A 209 13.00 18.18 -22.08
C GLY A 209 13.45 19.66 -22.11
N GLU A 210 12.69 20.57 -21.46
CA GLU A 210 13.08 21.97 -21.32
C GLU A 210 14.36 22.18 -20.49
N THR A 211 14.50 21.45 -19.38
CA THR A 211 15.69 21.52 -18.51
C THR A 211 16.88 20.91 -19.21
N LEU A 212 16.67 19.80 -19.92
CA LEU A 212 17.70 19.17 -20.73
C LEU A 212 18.23 20.13 -21.84
N ASN A 213 17.30 20.79 -22.53
CA ASN A 213 17.68 21.78 -23.56
C ASN A 213 18.45 22.98 -22.98
N LYS A 214 18.13 23.41 -21.75
CA LYS A 214 18.90 24.43 -21.05
C LYS A 214 20.31 23.94 -20.71
N ILE A 215 20.43 22.74 -20.16
CA ILE A 215 21.73 22.14 -19.85
C ILE A 215 22.58 21.95 -21.12
N ARG A 216 21.97 21.44 -22.19
CA ARG A 216 22.64 21.26 -23.49
C ARG A 216 23.12 22.59 -24.07
N LYS A 217 22.33 23.67 -23.99
CA LYS A 217 22.75 25.00 -24.42
C LYS A 217 23.93 25.53 -23.60
N ILE A 218 23.95 25.31 -22.29
CA ILE A 218 25.07 25.75 -21.41
C ILE A 218 26.34 25.00 -21.77
N ILE A 219 26.26 23.68 -22.00
CA ILE A 219 27.43 22.85 -22.35
C ILE A 219 27.99 23.18 -23.74
N LEU A 220 27.13 23.49 -24.71
CA LEU A 220 27.54 23.79 -26.08
C LEU A 220 28.03 25.23 -26.28
N ASN A 221 27.73 26.13 -25.35
CA ASN A 221 28.14 27.56 -25.40
C ASN A 221 29.39 27.87 -24.54
N ASN A 222 30.00 26.86 -23.91
CA ASN A 222 31.31 26.88 -23.25
C ASN A 222 32.31 26.02 -24.07
#